data_140a7347a1f3a4cb037b161163c3aef9
#
_entry.id   140a7347a1f3a4cb037b161163c3aef9
#
_cell.length_a   1.000
_cell.length_b   1.000
_cell.length_c   1.000
_cell.angle_alpha   90.00
_cell.angle_beta   90.00
_cell.angle_gamma   90.00
#
_symmetry.space_group_name_H-M   'P 1'
#
loop_
_entity.id
_entity.type
_entity.pdbx_description
1 polymer ?
#
loop_
_entity_poly.entity_id
_entity_poly.type
_entity_poly.pdbx_seq_one_letter_code
_entity_poly.pdbx_strand_id
1 'polypeptide(L)'
;SPVKKKYSKEHIYILTFIYYFKNILSISDIQKMLNPLTEKFFDEGSKPDLDYIYKEIFSMESSLARPLSKDIFAKSEQASNAFTDVKDDDDREFLQFFSLVCLLSFDVYMKKNMIESLIDDYSAKHAQKQPEKPDKTDKKK
;
A
#
# COMPACT_ATOMS: atom_id res chain seq x y z
N SER A 1 17.37 36.78 4.88
CA SER A 1 17.53 35.38 5.28
C SER A 1 16.55 34.51 4.51
N PRO A 2 16.98 33.40 3.94
CA PRO A 2 16.05 32.52 3.25
C PRO A 2 15.01 32.01 4.24
N VAL A 3 13.75 32.30 3.95
CA VAL A 3 12.65 31.74 4.70
C VAL A 3 12.72 30.22 4.54
N LYS A 4 13.05 29.52 5.61
CA LYS A 4 12.98 28.06 5.61
C LYS A 4 11.54 27.67 5.33
N LYS A 5 11.27 27.13 4.13
CA LYS A 5 9.97 26.55 3.81
C LYS A 5 9.76 25.37 4.75
N LYS A 6 8.97 25.57 5.80
CA LYS A 6 8.48 24.46 6.61
C LYS A 6 7.43 23.72 5.79
N TYR A 7 7.62 22.41 5.67
CA TYR A 7 6.57 21.55 5.12
C TYR A 7 5.31 21.68 5.99
N SER A 8 4.16 21.90 5.35
CA SER A 8 2.88 21.89 6.04
C SER A 8 2.55 20.50 6.57
N LYS A 9 1.57 20.42 7.48
CA LYS A 9 1.02 19.11 7.94
C LYS A 9 0.58 18.24 6.77
N GLU A 10 -0.05 18.85 5.78
CA GLU A 10 -0.56 18.16 4.59
C GLU A 10 0.57 17.50 3.79
N HIS A 11 1.71 18.17 3.65
CA HIS A 11 2.90 17.58 3.01
C HIS A 11 3.42 16.37 3.80
N ILE A 12 3.42 16.47 5.13
CA ILE A 12 3.86 15.36 5.99
C ILE A 12 2.92 14.15 5.83
N TYR A 13 1.62 14.36 5.74
CA TYR A 13 0.66 13.29 5.53
C TYR A 13 0.89 12.58 4.19
N ILE A 14 1.08 13.33 3.12
CA ILE A 14 1.39 12.78 1.80
C ILE A 14 2.72 12.00 1.82
N LEU A 15 3.76 12.55 2.44
CA LEU A 15 5.05 11.86 2.57
C LEU A 15 4.94 10.55 3.35
N THR A 16 4.08 10.50 4.35
CA THR A 16 3.82 9.28 5.13
C THR A 16 3.18 8.21 4.25
N PHE A 17 2.20 8.55 3.43
CA PHE A 17 1.61 7.61 2.48
C PHE A 17 2.64 7.12 1.45
N ILE A 18 3.48 7.99 0.92
CA ILE A 18 4.56 7.61 0.00
C ILE A 18 5.51 6.62 0.68
N TYR A 19 5.86 6.86 1.94
CA TYR A 19 6.73 5.96 2.72
C TYR A 19 6.17 4.54 2.79
N TYR A 20 4.88 4.39 3.05
CA TYR A 20 4.23 3.07 3.09
C TYR A 20 4.14 2.42 1.70
N PHE A 21 3.88 3.21 0.66
CA PHE A 21 3.64 2.68 -0.69
C PHE A 21 4.91 2.37 -1.48
N LYS A 22 6.01 3.07 -1.22
CA LYS A 22 7.21 3.04 -2.08
C LYS A 22 7.84 1.66 -2.26
N ASN A 23 7.71 0.79 -1.27
CA ASN A 23 8.28 -0.56 -1.30
C ASN A 23 7.31 -1.62 -1.83
N ILE A 24 6.06 -1.24 -2.09
CA ILE A 24 4.99 -2.16 -2.48
C ILE A 24 4.45 -1.83 -3.86
N LEU A 25 4.28 -0.55 -4.16
CA LEU A 25 3.63 -0.08 -5.37
C LEU A 25 4.62 0.53 -6.35
N SER A 26 4.31 0.44 -7.66
CA SER A 26 5.01 1.17 -8.71
C SER A 26 4.79 2.68 -8.55
N ILE A 27 5.68 3.48 -9.12
CA ILE A 27 5.53 4.94 -9.16
C ILE A 27 4.20 5.34 -9.79
N SER A 28 3.80 4.66 -10.86
CA SER A 28 2.53 4.89 -11.55
C SER A 28 1.33 4.65 -10.61
N ASP A 29 1.35 3.56 -9.86
CA ASP A 29 0.27 3.23 -8.91
C ASP A 29 0.23 4.21 -7.74
N ILE A 30 1.39 4.62 -7.24
CA ILE A 30 1.47 5.65 -6.19
C ILE A 30 0.83 6.96 -6.68
N GLN A 31 1.12 7.38 -7.90
CA GLN A 31 0.53 8.58 -8.50
C GLN A 31 -0.99 8.44 -8.64
N LYS A 32 -1.47 7.30 -9.11
CA LYS A 32 -2.91 7.03 -9.22
C LYS A 32 -3.63 7.15 -7.88
N MET A 33 -2.98 6.73 -6.79
CA MET A 33 -3.56 6.79 -5.45
C MET A 33 -3.45 8.18 -4.81
N LEU A 34 -2.33 8.88 -5.01
CA LEU A 34 -2.07 10.14 -4.31
C LEU A 34 -2.54 11.38 -5.07
N ASN A 35 -2.64 11.35 -6.40
CA ASN A 35 -3.09 12.50 -7.17
C ASN A 35 -4.49 12.97 -6.75
N PRO A 36 -5.50 12.09 -6.56
CA PRO A 36 -6.79 12.54 -6.06
C PRO A 36 -6.73 13.19 -4.67
N LEU A 37 -5.84 12.71 -3.79
CA LEU A 37 -5.67 13.30 -2.47
C LEU A 37 -5.13 14.73 -2.56
N THR A 38 -4.13 14.97 -3.41
CA THR A 38 -3.54 16.30 -3.58
C THR A 38 -4.44 17.25 -4.36
N GLU A 39 -5.21 16.74 -5.32
CA GLU A 39 -6.09 17.57 -6.15
C GLU A 39 -7.38 17.97 -5.45
N LYS A 40 -7.96 17.09 -4.63
CA LYS A 40 -9.31 17.26 -4.07
C LYS A 40 -9.33 17.60 -2.59
N PHE A 41 -8.37 17.13 -1.82
CA PHE A 41 -8.46 17.12 -0.36
C PHE A 41 -7.30 17.82 0.35
N PHE A 42 -6.36 18.38 -0.40
CA PHE A 42 -5.14 18.95 0.16
C PHE A 42 -5.38 20.29 0.86
N ASP A 43 -6.25 21.13 0.32
CA ASP A 43 -6.46 22.48 0.82
C ASP A 43 -7.24 22.49 2.14
N GLU A 44 -6.86 23.39 3.04
CA GLU A 44 -7.65 23.68 4.23
C GLU A 44 -9.05 24.14 3.81
N GLY A 45 -10.07 23.56 4.40
CA GLY A 45 -11.46 23.86 4.07
C GLY A 45 -12.09 22.88 3.08
N SER A 46 -11.32 21.98 2.45
CA SER A 46 -11.91 20.85 1.74
C SER A 46 -12.65 19.94 2.74
N LYS A 47 -13.71 19.28 2.29
CA LYS A 47 -14.51 18.37 3.12
C LYS A 47 -14.71 17.05 2.39
N PRO A 48 -14.09 15.95 2.85
CA PRO A 48 -13.12 15.87 3.94
C PRO A 48 -11.79 16.56 3.60
N ASP A 49 -11.05 16.99 4.61
CA ASP A 49 -9.68 17.48 4.43
C ASP A 49 -8.66 16.34 4.66
N LEU A 50 -7.42 16.64 4.36
CA LEU A 50 -6.36 15.64 4.44
C LEU A 50 -6.05 15.21 5.89
N ASP A 51 -6.19 16.11 6.85
CA ASP A 51 -6.04 15.79 8.28
C ASP A 51 -7.07 14.75 8.72
N TYR A 52 -8.32 14.94 8.35
CA TYR A 52 -9.39 13.97 8.65
C TYR A 52 -9.12 12.62 8.00
N ILE A 53 -8.75 12.62 6.72
CA ILE A 53 -8.45 11.40 5.96
C ILE A 53 -7.30 10.62 6.61
N TYR A 54 -6.21 11.32 6.93
CA TYR A 54 -5.04 10.73 7.57
C TYR A 54 -5.39 10.07 8.90
N LYS A 55 -6.10 10.79 9.77
CA LYS A 55 -6.50 10.27 11.08
C LYS A 55 -7.43 9.09 10.98
N GLU A 56 -8.39 9.13 10.06
CA GLU A 56 -9.34 8.04 9.83
C GLU A 56 -8.61 6.77 9.39
N ILE A 57 -7.71 6.87 8.43
CA ILE A 57 -6.97 5.72 7.90
C ILE A 57 -6.05 5.13 8.97
N PHE A 58 -5.26 5.95 9.66
CA PHE A 58 -4.33 5.44 10.67
C PHE A 58 -5.03 4.95 11.94
N SER A 59 -6.27 5.38 12.21
CA SER A 59 -7.07 4.80 13.29
C SER A 59 -7.41 3.33 13.04
N MET A 60 -7.49 2.91 11.79
CA MET A 60 -7.76 1.53 11.42
C MET A 60 -6.55 0.60 11.56
N GLU A 61 -5.33 1.16 11.58
CA GLU A 61 -4.10 0.37 11.65
C GLU A 61 -4.05 -0.53 12.90
N SER A 62 -4.49 -0.02 14.05
CA SER A 62 -4.48 -0.78 15.31
C SER A 62 -5.33 -2.06 15.26
N SER A 63 -6.35 -2.10 14.41
CA SER A 63 -7.20 -3.27 14.25
C SER A 63 -6.48 -4.45 13.57
N LEU A 64 -5.34 -4.20 12.93
CA LEU A 64 -4.60 -5.21 12.18
C LEU A 64 -3.65 -6.04 13.05
N ALA A 65 -3.30 -5.55 14.23
CA ALA A 65 -2.27 -6.18 15.07
C ALA A 65 -2.68 -7.58 15.54
N ARG A 66 -3.92 -7.78 15.99
CA ARG A 66 -4.39 -9.07 16.49
C ARG A 66 -4.54 -10.11 15.38
N PRO A 67 -5.20 -9.83 14.24
CA PRO A 67 -5.22 -10.76 13.10
C PRO A 67 -3.82 -11.11 12.59
N LEU A 68 -2.91 -10.14 12.54
CA LEU A 68 -1.53 -10.39 12.12
C LEU A 68 -0.81 -11.36 13.05
N SER A 69 -0.94 -11.17 14.37
CA SER A 69 -0.33 -12.07 15.37
C SER A 69 -0.87 -13.48 15.24
N LYS A 70 -2.17 -13.64 15.03
CA LYS A 70 -2.79 -14.97 14.82
C LYS A 70 -2.28 -15.64 13.54
N ASP A 71 -2.14 -14.86 12.47
CA ASP A 71 -1.64 -15.37 11.19
C ASP A 71 -0.19 -15.82 11.30
N ILE A 72 0.68 -15.02 11.91
CA ILE A 72 2.08 -15.38 12.15
C ILE A 72 2.18 -16.63 12.99
N PHE A 73 1.38 -16.75 14.05
CA PHE A 73 1.36 -17.94 14.89
C PHE A 73 0.96 -19.19 14.11
N ALA A 74 -0.10 -19.11 13.30
CA ALA A 74 -0.56 -20.23 12.47
C ALA A 74 0.51 -20.67 11.45
N LYS A 75 1.17 -19.71 10.81
CA LYS A 75 2.26 -19.99 9.87
C LYS A 75 3.48 -20.60 10.57
N SER A 76 3.79 -20.12 11.77
CA SER A 76 4.87 -20.66 12.60
C SER A 76 4.61 -22.13 12.97
N GLU A 77 3.38 -22.46 13.36
CA GLU A 77 3.00 -23.86 13.63
C GLU A 77 3.11 -24.72 12.36
N GLN A 78 2.63 -24.23 11.24
CA GLN A 78 2.73 -24.95 9.96
C GLN A 78 4.18 -25.22 9.59
N ALA A 79 5.07 -24.24 9.73
CA ALA A 79 6.48 -24.36 9.44
C ALA A 79 7.18 -25.33 10.40
N SER A 80 6.80 -25.34 11.69
CA SER A 80 7.39 -26.25 12.68
C SER A 80 6.98 -27.71 12.48
N ASN A 81 5.93 -27.97 11.71
CA ASN A 81 5.48 -29.31 11.35
C ASN A 81 6.04 -29.76 9.99
N ALA A 82 6.82 -28.95 9.32
CA ALA A 82 7.46 -29.29 8.06
C ALA A 82 8.84 -29.93 8.32
N PHE A 83 9.31 -30.74 7.37
CA PHE A 83 10.65 -31.37 7.39
C PHE A 83 10.93 -32.23 8.62
N THR A 84 9.90 -32.85 9.18
CA THR A 84 10.04 -33.71 10.38
C THR A 84 10.86 -34.97 10.13
N ASP A 85 11.04 -35.37 8.89
CA ASP A 85 11.85 -36.49 8.44
C ASP A 85 13.35 -36.17 8.28
N VAL A 86 13.73 -34.90 8.36
CA VAL A 86 15.12 -34.45 8.33
C VAL A 86 15.78 -34.79 9.68
N LYS A 87 16.82 -35.61 9.64
CA LYS A 87 17.42 -36.19 10.85
C LYS A 87 18.38 -35.25 11.56
N ASP A 88 19.13 -34.44 10.82
CA ASP A 88 20.02 -33.44 11.41
C ASP A 88 19.21 -32.30 12.03
N ASP A 89 19.49 -32.01 13.30
CA ASP A 89 18.73 -31.03 14.06
C ASP A 89 18.93 -29.61 13.53
N ASP A 90 20.16 -29.25 13.17
CA ASP A 90 20.49 -27.92 12.66
C ASP A 90 19.88 -27.71 11.27
N ASP A 91 19.94 -28.70 10.41
CA ASP A 91 19.31 -28.65 9.08
C ASP A 91 17.81 -28.53 9.20
N ARG A 92 17.18 -29.31 10.08
CA ARG A 92 15.73 -29.26 10.29
C ARG A 92 15.30 -27.90 10.83
N GLU A 93 15.99 -27.35 11.80
CA GLU A 93 15.73 -26.03 12.37
C GLU A 93 15.82 -24.96 11.29
N PHE A 94 16.86 -24.97 10.48
CA PHE A 94 17.02 -24.03 9.39
C PHE A 94 15.90 -24.15 8.36
N LEU A 95 15.56 -25.35 7.93
CA LEU A 95 14.51 -25.58 6.94
C LEU A 95 13.12 -25.17 7.44
N GLN A 96 12.84 -25.37 8.73
CA GLN A 96 11.61 -24.91 9.35
C GLN A 96 11.55 -23.38 9.43
N PHE A 97 12.65 -22.74 9.81
CA PHE A 97 12.76 -21.27 9.77
C PHE A 97 12.63 -20.72 8.34
N PHE A 98 13.33 -21.35 7.39
CA PHE A 98 13.23 -20.99 5.97
C PHE A 98 11.79 -21.10 5.46
N SER A 99 11.07 -22.14 5.87
CA SER A 99 9.66 -22.32 5.52
C SER A 99 8.79 -21.20 6.06
N LEU A 100 9.02 -20.75 7.29
CA LEU A 100 8.29 -19.62 7.85
C LEU A 100 8.53 -18.33 7.04
N VAL A 101 9.79 -18.06 6.69
CA VAL A 101 10.14 -16.91 5.84
C VAL A 101 9.45 -17.00 4.47
N CYS A 102 9.42 -18.19 3.87
CA CYS A 102 8.72 -18.42 2.60
C CYS A 102 7.21 -18.18 2.73
N LEU A 103 6.57 -18.73 3.76
CA LEU A 103 5.13 -18.56 3.96
C LEU A 103 4.75 -17.09 4.12
N LEU A 104 5.52 -16.33 4.90
CA LEU A 104 5.31 -14.90 5.07
C LEU A 104 5.56 -14.12 3.77
N SER A 105 6.59 -14.52 3.02
CA SER A 105 6.92 -13.88 1.74
C SER A 105 5.85 -14.14 0.68
N PHE A 106 5.29 -15.34 0.62
CA PHE A 106 4.19 -15.67 -0.28
C PHE A 106 2.96 -14.83 0.03
N ASP A 107 2.65 -14.63 1.30
CA ASP A 107 1.53 -13.80 1.73
C ASP A 107 1.70 -12.34 1.27
N VAL A 108 2.88 -11.77 1.48
CA VAL A 108 3.21 -10.40 1.03
C VAL A 108 3.09 -10.29 -0.49
N TYR A 109 3.63 -11.26 -1.22
CA TYR A 109 3.60 -11.28 -2.68
C TYR A 109 2.17 -11.35 -3.23
N MET A 110 1.34 -12.22 -2.66
CA MET A 110 -0.06 -12.35 -3.07
C MET A 110 -0.85 -11.08 -2.76
N LYS A 111 -0.63 -10.48 -1.60
CA LYS A 111 -1.27 -9.20 -1.22
C LYS A 111 -0.85 -8.06 -2.14
N LYS A 112 0.44 -7.99 -2.48
CA LYS A 112 0.94 -7.01 -3.44
C LYS A 112 0.23 -7.12 -4.79
N ASN A 113 0.13 -8.32 -5.33
CA ASN A 113 -0.55 -8.56 -6.61
C ASN A 113 -2.04 -8.18 -6.52
N MET A 114 -2.69 -8.48 -5.41
CA MET A 114 -4.09 -8.11 -5.18
C MET A 114 -4.26 -6.58 -5.15
N ILE A 115 -3.39 -5.87 -4.47
CA ILE A 115 -3.42 -4.40 -4.41
C ILE A 115 -3.27 -3.81 -5.82
N GLU A 116 -2.31 -4.30 -6.59
CA GLU A 116 -2.11 -3.86 -7.98
C GLU A 116 -3.36 -4.06 -8.84
N SER A 117 -3.99 -5.23 -8.74
CA SER A 117 -5.23 -5.54 -9.45
C SER A 117 -6.38 -4.63 -9.02
N LEU A 118 -6.52 -4.35 -7.73
CA LEU A 118 -7.54 -3.45 -7.21
C LEU A 118 -7.37 -2.02 -7.74
N ILE A 119 -6.14 -1.53 -7.78
CA ILE A 119 -5.83 -0.20 -8.32
C ILE A 119 -6.15 -0.13 -9.80
N ASP A 120 -5.77 -1.15 -10.57
CA ASP A 120 -6.01 -1.22 -12.00
C ASP A 120 -7.53 -1.26 -12.30
N ASP A 121 -8.28 -2.09 -11.58
CA ASP A 121 -9.73 -2.21 -11.74
C ASP A 121 -10.45 -0.89 -11.40
N TYR A 122 -10.05 -0.27 -10.29
CA TYR A 122 -10.62 1.02 -9.89
C TYR A 122 -10.32 2.11 -10.93
N SER A 123 -9.09 2.17 -11.41
CA SER A 123 -8.66 3.15 -12.40
C SER A 123 -9.38 2.96 -13.74
N ALA A 124 -9.58 1.71 -14.17
CA ALA A 124 -10.31 1.39 -15.39
C ALA A 124 -11.79 1.84 -15.31
N LYS A 125 -12.44 1.61 -14.17
CA LYS A 125 -13.84 2.04 -13.95
C LYS A 125 -13.98 3.56 -14.01
N HIS A 126 -13.01 4.30 -13.48
CA HIS A 126 -13.08 5.77 -13.39
C HIS A 126 -12.60 6.45 -14.66
N ALA A 127 -11.74 5.83 -15.47
CA ALA A 127 -11.37 6.33 -16.78
C ALA A 127 -12.55 6.38 -17.75
N GLN A 128 -13.51 5.45 -17.63
CA GLN A 128 -14.72 5.42 -18.44
C GLN A 128 -15.75 6.52 -18.10
N LYS A 129 -15.58 7.19 -16.96
CA LYS A 129 -16.48 8.25 -16.47
C LYS A 129 -15.98 9.65 -16.75
N GLN A 130 -14.77 9.82 -17.29
CA GLN A 130 -14.27 11.13 -17.68
C GLN A 130 -14.85 11.52 -19.03
N PRO A 131 -15.41 12.76 -19.18
CA PRO A 131 -15.82 13.22 -20.49
C PRO A 131 -14.62 13.26 -21.42
N GLU A 132 -14.77 12.75 -22.63
CA GLU A 132 -13.76 12.87 -23.67
C GLU A 132 -13.36 14.32 -23.80
N LYS A 133 -12.07 14.61 -23.68
CA LYS A 133 -11.55 15.93 -24.01
C LYS A 133 -11.88 16.17 -25.47
N PRO A 134 -12.50 17.32 -25.83
CA PRO A 134 -12.76 17.61 -27.23
C PRO A 134 -11.44 17.57 -28.00
N ASP A 135 -11.44 16.77 -29.05
CA ASP A 135 -10.32 16.63 -29.94
C ASP A 135 -9.94 18.03 -30.49
N LYS A 136 -8.71 18.46 -30.23
CA LYS A 136 -8.20 19.74 -30.73
C LYS A 136 -7.75 19.64 -32.20
N THR A 137 -8.38 18.78 -32.98
CA THR A 137 -8.04 18.63 -34.39
C THR A 137 -9.11 19.25 -35.29
N ASP A 138 -9.42 20.54 -35.13
CA ASP A 138 -10.04 21.28 -36.21
C ASP A 138 -9.82 22.79 -36.05
N LYS A 139 -8.60 23.23 -36.28
CA LYS A 139 -8.34 24.62 -36.72
C LYS A 139 -7.16 24.65 -37.64
N LYS A 140 -7.35 24.15 -38.84
CA LYS A 140 -6.57 24.57 -40.02
C LYS A 140 -7.54 24.94 -41.14
N LYS A 141 -7.89 26.20 -41.12
CA LYS A 141 -8.08 26.86 -42.39
C LYS A 141 -6.85 27.65 -42.72
#